data_963cb21449fee0e399f26b8e3f4b8a55
#
_entry.id   963cb21449fee0e399f26b8e3f4b8a55
#
_cell.length_a   1.000
_cell.length_b   1.000
_cell.length_c   1.000
_cell.angle_alpha   90.00
_cell.angle_beta   90.00
_cell.angle_gamma   90.00
#
_symmetry.space_group_name_H-M   'P 1'
#
loop_
_entity.id
_entity.type
_entity.pdbx_description
1 polymer ?
#
loop_
_entity_poly.entity_id
_entity_poly.type
_entity_poly.pdbx_seq_one_letter_code
_entity_poly.pdbx_strand_id
1 'polypeptide(L)'
;MRLDHISYVASHDQISDVVNRIGSQISTAFIDGGIHPKFGTRNFTAPLLNGQYLEIVCPLDHPATDATPFGQAVKKKAEAGGGWLTWVFSSSDLAGIEEKFGRKAADGYRTRPDGSELKWKQIGVKEIIGSGELPFFIQWLTDNHPSKDGNSVAKISKLVIADDEKLADSWFQDEIKSALTGVEIEWVKPELNEGDKGIVAVELTVNNSKIRLD
;
A
#
# COMPACT_ATOMS: atom_id res chain seq x y z
N MET A 1 7.00 8.38 -12.34
CA MET A 1 6.56 7.43 -11.29
C MET A 1 6.89 8.02 -9.94
N ARG A 2 6.12 7.73 -8.88
CA ARG A 2 6.37 8.13 -7.49
C ARG A 2 5.83 7.07 -6.53
N LEU A 3 6.39 7.00 -5.32
CA LEU A 3 5.75 6.24 -4.23
C LEU A 3 4.40 6.88 -3.93
N ASP A 4 3.35 6.08 -3.99
CA ASP A 4 1.96 6.53 -3.84
C ASP A 4 1.43 6.28 -2.44
N HIS A 5 1.48 5.04 -2.00
CA HIS A 5 1.01 4.64 -0.68
C HIS A 5 1.66 3.34 -0.21
N ILE A 6 1.43 3.06 1.05
CA ILE A 6 1.79 1.80 1.70
C ILE A 6 0.53 1.24 2.33
N SER A 7 0.30 -0.06 2.15
CA SER A 7 -0.88 -0.75 2.65
C SER A 7 -0.54 -1.62 3.86
N TYR A 8 -1.34 -1.48 4.90
CA TYR A 8 -1.36 -2.30 6.11
C TYR A 8 -2.66 -3.09 6.17
N VAL A 9 -2.61 -4.36 6.53
CA VAL A 9 -3.79 -5.20 6.68
C VAL A 9 -4.16 -5.34 8.13
N ALA A 10 -5.44 -5.21 8.43
CA ALA A 10 -6.04 -5.60 9.68
C ALA A 10 -7.20 -6.57 9.42
N SER A 11 -7.56 -7.40 10.39
CA SER A 11 -8.82 -8.15 10.32
C SER A 11 -10.02 -7.21 10.45
N HIS A 12 -11.19 -7.65 10.02
CA HIS A 12 -12.40 -6.83 10.03
C HIS A 12 -12.81 -6.37 11.44
N ASP A 13 -12.57 -7.19 12.45
CA ASP A 13 -12.84 -6.89 13.86
C ASP A 13 -11.82 -5.96 14.51
N GLN A 14 -10.58 -5.94 14.02
CA GLN A 14 -9.48 -5.14 14.57
C GLN A 14 -9.24 -3.81 13.84
N ILE A 15 -9.84 -3.60 12.66
CA ILE A 15 -9.48 -2.45 11.81
C ILE A 15 -9.69 -1.11 12.50
N SER A 16 -10.73 -0.96 13.31
CA SER A 16 -11.00 0.29 14.03
C SER A 16 -9.92 0.61 15.05
N ASP A 17 -9.42 -0.39 15.77
CA ASP A 17 -8.34 -0.22 16.76
C ASP A 17 -7.02 0.12 16.06
N VAL A 18 -6.71 -0.55 14.96
CA VAL A 18 -5.51 -0.27 14.15
C VAL A 18 -5.55 1.14 13.57
N VAL A 19 -6.68 1.57 13.01
CA VAL A 19 -6.91 2.93 12.49
C VAL A 19 -6.67 3.98 13.57
N ASN A 20 -7.26 3.78 14.76
CA ASN A 20 -7.11 4.72 15.87
C ASN A 20 -5.66 4.75 16.40
N ARG A 21 -5.04 3.60 16.56
CA ARG A 21 -3.66 3.47 17.03
C ARG A 21 -2.66 4.16 16.09
N ILE A 22 -2.69 3.80 14.81
CA ILE A 22 -1.74 4.36 13.83
C ILE A 22 -2.04 5.85 13.62
N GLY A 23 -3.32 6.24 13.48
CA GLY A 23 -3.71 7.64 13.30
C GLY A 23 -3.22 8.54 14.44
N SER A 24 -3.32 8.07 15.68
CA SER A 24 -2.79 8.79 16.86
C SER A 24 -1.28 8.94 16.81
N GLN A 25 -0.54 7.88 16.42
CA GLN A 25 0.92 7.92 16.32
C GLN A 25 1.42 8.89 15.25
N ILE A 26 0.74 8.96 14.10
CA ILE A 26 1.14 9.84 12.99
C ILE A 26 0.47 11.22 13.03
N SER A 27 -0.34 11.51 14.06
CA SER A 27 -1.10 12.76 14.19
C SER A 27 -1.94 13.09 12.95
N THR A 28 -2.53 12.07 12.33
CA THR A 28 -3.35 12.20 11.12
C THR A 28 -4.55 11.26 11.20
N ALA A 29 -5.75 11.79 10.99
CA ALA A 29 -6.95 11.00 10.99
C ALA A 29 -7.05 10.13 9.73
N PHE A 30 -7.47 8.88 9.90
CA PHE A 30 -7.89 8.05 8.79
C PHE A 30 -9.33 8.38 8.40
N ILE A 31 -9.58 8.40 7.11
CA ILE A 31 -10.89 8.62 6.51
C ILE A 31 -11.37 7.30 5.92
N ASP A 32 -12.66 7.01 6.10
CA ASP A 32 -13.26 5.83 5.48
C ASP A 32 -13.17 5.94 3.95
N GLY A 33 -12.35 5.10 3.36
CA GLY A 33 -12.14 5.07 1.93
C GLY A 33 -13.25 4.32 1.19
N GLY A 34 -14.09 3.56 1.91
CA GLY A 34 -15.17 2.80 1.35
C GLY A 34 -14.81 1.37 0.97
N ILE A 35 -15.60 0.81 0.09
CA ILE A 35 -15.53 -0.58 -0.33
C ILE A 35 -14.90 -0.68 -1.72
N HIS A 36 -14.09 -1.71 -1.93
CA HIS A 36 -13.63 -2.17 -3.24
C HIS A 36 -14.50 -3.36 -3.68
N PRO A 37 -15.62 -3.15 -4.36
CA PRO A 37 -16.59 -4.23 -4.64
C PRO A 37 -15.98 -5.35 -5.46
N LYS A 38 -15.07 -4.99 -6.38
CA LYS A 38 -14.37 -5.96 -7.23
C LYS A 38 -13.44 -6.88 -6.46
N PHE A 39 -12.90 -6.43 -5.34
CA PHE A 39 -11.87 -7.16 -4.58
C PHE A 39 -12.40 -7.74 -3.26
N GLY A 40 -13.62 -7.38 -2.86
CA GLY A 40 -14.19 -7.81 -1.58
C GLY A 40 -13.42 -7.29 -0.37
N THR A 41 -12.94 -6.05 -0.42
CA THR A 41 -12.17 -5.42 0.65
C THR A 41 -12.73 -4.04 0.99
N ARG A 42 -12.42 -3.54 2.19
CA ARG A 42 -12.70 -2.17 2.64
C ARG A 42 -11.43 -1.54 3.14
N ASN A 43 -11.29 -0.23 2.96
CA ASN A 43 -10.11 0.48 3.44
C ASN A 43 -10.44 1.77 4.18
N PHE A 44 -9.43 2.22 4.94
CA PHE A 44 -9.31 3.55 5.51
C PHE A 44 -8.00 4.16 5.04
N THR A 45 -8.00 5.46 4.72
CA THR A 45 -6.83 6.14 4.17
C THR A 45 -6.48 7.37 5.00
N ALA A 46 -5.19 7.54 5.34
CA ALA A 46 -4.66 8.73 5.98
C ALA A 46 -3.79 9.50 4.99
N PRO A 47 -4.12 10.77 4.65
CA PRO A 47 -3.30 11.58 3.78
C PRO A 47 -1.93 11.83 4.43
N LEU A 48 -0.90 11.88 3.60
CA LEU A 48 0.47 12.23 3.99
C LEU A 48 0.98 13.38 3.13
N LEU A 49 2.08 14.00 3.55
CA LEU A 49 2.80 14.96 2.73
C LEU A 49 3.32 14.30 1.45
N ASN A 50 3.76 15.12 0.49
CA ASN A 50 4.31 14.69 -0.81
C ASN A 50 3.31 13.94 -1.71
N GLY A 51 2.00 14.12 -1.50
CA GLY A 51 0.97 13.47 -2.28
C GLY A 51 0.87 11.96 -2.03
N GLN A 52 1.33 11.50 -0.88
CA GLN A 52 1.28 10.10 -0.44
C GLN A 52 0.12 9.86 0.54
N TYR A 53 -0.17 8.60 0.85
CA TYR A 53 -1.09 8.22 1.92
C TYR A 53 -0.72 6.86 2.54
N LEU A 54 -1.21 6.60 3.75
CA LEU A 54 -1.27 5.25 4.31
C LEU A 54 -2.65 4.67 4.06
N GLU A 55 -2.69 3.38 3.73
CA GLU A 55 -3.90 2.60 3.62
C GLU A 55 -3.95 1.54 4.72
N ILE A 56 -5.07 1.42 5.41
CA ILE A 56 -5.40 0.26 6.24
C ILE A 56 -6.56 -0.45 5.56
N VAL A 57 -6.37 -1.72 5.19
CA VAL A 57 -7.33 -2.49 4.42
C VAL A 57 -7.72 -3.77 5.16
N CYS A 58 -8.99 -4.16 5.10
CA CYS A 58 -9.47 -5.44 5.63
C CYS A 58 -10.22 -6.24 4.57
N PRO A 59 -10.23 -7.59 4.67
CA PRO A 59 -11.08 -8.42 3.85
C PRO A 59 -12.54 -8.29 4.32
N LEU A 60 -13.47 -8.43 3.40
CA LEU A 60 -14.89 -8.59 3.68
C LEU A 60 -15.29 -10.05 3.52
N ASP A 61 -16.35 -10.45 4.19
CA ASP A 61 -17.01 -11.74 3.92
C ASP A 61 -17.82 -11.63 2.62
N HIS A 62 -17.10 -11.74 1.50
CA HIS A 62 -17.65 -11.56 0.17
C HIS A 62 -16.95 -12.47 -0.85
N PRO A 63 -17.66 -13.10 -1.80
CA PRO A 63 -17.06 -14.01 -2.78
C PRO A 63 -15.90 -13.39 -3.60
N ALA A 64 -15.92 -12.08 -3.85
CA ALA A 64 -14.85 -11.40 -4.56
C ALA A 64 -13.50 -11.42 -3.82
N THR A 65 -13.52 -11.56 -2.49
CA THR A 65 -12.32 -11.69 -1.66
C THR A 65 -11.52 -12.94 -2.05
N ASP A 66 -12.21 -14.05 -2.25
CA ASP A 66 -11.57 -15.31 -2.66
C ASP A 66 -11.32 -15.41 -4.17
N ALA A 67 -12.04 -14.62 -4.97
CA ALA A 67 -11.98 -14.67 -6.43
C ALA A 67 -10.89 -13.79 -7.06
N THR A 68 -10.27 -12.88 -6.28
CA THR A 68 -9.34 -11.91 -6.84
C THR A 68 -7.96 -11.94 -6.14
N PRO A 69 -6.86 -11.70 -6.89
CA PRO A 69 -5.52 -11.70 -6.29
C PRO A 69 -5.36 -10.74 -5.12
N PHE A 70 -5.91 -9.52 -5.20
CA PHE A 70 -5.81 -8.55 -4.12
C PHE A 70 -6.63 -9.00 -2.89
N GLY A 71 -7.87 -9.45 -3.09
CA GLY A 71 -8.69 -9.99 -2.01
C GLY A 71 -8.01 -11.16 -1.28
N GLN A 72 -7.45 -12.10 -2.04
CA GLN A 72 -6.72 -13.25 -1.49
C GLN A 72 -5.49 -12.82 -0.69
N ALA A 73 -4.70 -11.85 -1.18
CA ALA A 73 -3.53 -11.34 -0.48
C ALA A 73 -3.92 -10.67 0.85
N VAL A 74 -4.95 -9.82 0.83
CA VAL A 74 -5.49 -9.16 2.03
C VAL A 74 -6.03 -10.19 3.02
N LYS A 75 -6.82 -11.16 2.57
CA LYS A 75 -7.37 -12.22 3.43
C LYS A 75 -6.27 -13.06 4.08
N LYS A 76 -5.32 -13.56 3.29
CA LYS A 76 -4.18 -14.33 3.79
C LYS A 76 -3.38 -13.58 4.83
N LYS A 77 -3.11 -12.28 4.60
CA LYS A 77 -2.37 -11.45 5.55
C LYS A 77 -3.17 -11.20 6.82
N ALA A 78 -4.49 -10.97 6.72
CA ALA A 78 -5.37 -10.82 7.90
C ALA A 78 -5.42 -12.09 8.75
N GLU A 79 -5.53 -13.27 8.12
CA GLU A 79 -5.51 -14.57 8.79
C GLU A 79 -4.18 -14.88 9.49
N ALA A 80 -3.07 -14.30 8.98
CA ALA A 80 -1.74 -14.37 9.59
C ALA A 80 -1.50 -13.33 10.71
N GLY A 81 -2.52 -12.58 11.13
CA GLY A 81 -2.43 -11.57 12.20
C GLY A 81 -2.31 -10.13 11.71
N GLY A 82 -2.40 -9.88 10.42
CA GLY A 82 -2.30 -8.55 9.83
C GLY A 82 -0.86 -8.07 9.58
N GLY A 83 -0.66 -6.74 9.49
CA GLY A 83 0.64 -6.14 9.28
C GLY A 83 0.82 -5.53 7.88
N TRP A 84 2.03 -5.12 7.56
CA TRP A 84 2.36 -4.51 6.29
C TRP A 84 2.16 -5.50 5.13
N LEU A 85 1.48 -5.05 4.07
CA LEU A 85 1.19 -5.89 2.91
C LEU A 85 2.10 -5.55 1.74
N THR A 86 2.16 -4.29 1.36
CA THR A 86 2.85 -3.87 0.13
C THR A 86 3.05 -2.36 0.08
N TRP A 87 3.93 -1.94 -0.78
CA TRP A 87 4.14 -0.56 -1.21
C TRP A 87 3.70 -0.38 -2.66
N VAL A 88 3.23 0.81 -3.01
CA VAL A 88 2.56 1.05 -4.29
C VAL A 88 3.15 2.28 -4.96
N PHE A 89 3.47 2.14 -6.24
CA PHE A 89 3.92 3.26 -7.07
C PHE A 89 2.83 3.72 -8.02
N SER A 90 2.65 5.03 -8.16
CA SER A 90 1.80 5.59 -9.20
C SER A 90 2.61 6.12 -10.37
N SER A 91 2.04 5.95 -11.57
CA SER A 91 2.54 6.50 -12.82
C SER A 91 1.37 7.10 -13.62
N SER A 92 1.67 8.14 -14.41
CA SER A 92 0.70 8.67 -15.38
C SER A 92 0.50 7.75 -16.59
N ASP A 93 1.44 6.82 -16.80
CA ASP A 93 1.39 5.83 -17.88
C ASP A 93 1.95 4.49 -17.39
N LEU A 94 1.26 3.41 -17.70
CA LEU A 94 1.66 2.03 -17.37
C LEU A 94 2.20 1.25 -18.55
N ALA A 95 2.32 1.84 -19.75
CA ALA A 95 2.66 1.10 -20.98
C ALA A 95 4.00 0.33 -20.86
N GLY A 96 5.06 0.97 -20.38
CA GLY A 96 6.35 0.32 -20.19
C GLY A 96 6.32 -0.76 -19.10
N ILE A 97 5.49 -0.58 -18.07
CA ILE A 97 5.29 -1.57 -17.00
C ILE A 97 4.49 -2.77 -17.53
N GLU A 98 3.44 -2.53 -18.31
CA GLU A 98 2.65 -3.57 -18.98
C GLU A 98 3.53 -4.43 -19.91
N GLU A 99 4.46 -3.81 -20.64
CA GLU A 99 5.40 -4.51 -21.50
C GLU A 99 6.32 -5.44 -20.70
N LYS A 100 6.91 -4.95 -19.59
CA LYS A 100 7.75 -5.75 -18.70
C LYS A 100 6.99 -6.94 -18.10
N PHE A 101 5.70 -6.76 -17.75
CA PHE A 101 4.85 -7.83 -17.22
C PHE A 101 4.26 -8.75 -18.29
N GLY A 102 4.35 -8.41 -19.57
CA GLY A 102 3.74 -9.15 -20.68
C GLY A 102 2.21 -9.24 -20.60
N ARG A 103 1.57 -8.30 -19.90
CA ARG A 103 0.10 -8.27 -19.73
C ARG A 103 -0.42 -6.86 -19.51
N LYS A 104 -1.73 -6.66 -19.72
CA LYS A 104 -2.40 -5.39 -19.47
C LYS A 104 -2.72 -5.20 -17.99
N ALA A 105 -2.70 -3.94 -17.55
CA ALA A 105 -3.17 -3.54 -16.25
C ALA A 105 -4.68 -3.79 -16.12
N ALA A 106 -5.11 -4.18 -14.93
CA ALA A 106 -6.51 -4.41 -14.62
C ALA A 106 -7.15 -3.15 -14.05
N ASP A 107 -8.41 -2.91 -14.42
CA ASP A 107 -9.20 -1.82 -13.84
C ASP A 107 -9.56 -2.13 -12.39
N GLY A 108 -9.46 -1.12 -11.55
CA GLY A 108 -9.90 -1.10 -10.17
C GLY A 108 -10.81 0.10 -9.91
N TYR A 109 -11.69 -0.03 -8.93
CA TYR A 109 -12.50 1.06 -8.42
C TYR A 109 -12.92 0.80 -6.97
N ARG A 110 -13.24 1.88 -6.27
CA ARG A 110 -13.91 1.83 -4.98
C ARG A 110 -14.99 2.89 -4.91
N THR A 111 -15.99 2.64 -4.08
CA THR A 111 -17.06 3.58 -3.78
C THR A 111 -16.89 4.09 -2.36
N ARG A 112 -16.82 5.40 -2.22
CA ARG A 112 -16.73 6.08 -0.92
C ARG A 112 -18.11 6.12 -0.24
N PRO A 113 -18.17 6.37 1.10
CA PRO A 113 -19.45 6.52 1.81
C PRO A 113 -20.34 7.63 1.26
N ASP A 114 -19.78 8.68 0.66
CA ASP A 114 -20.51 9.77 0.00
C ASP A 114 -21.05 9.42 -1.39
N GLY A 115 -20.80 8.19 -1.86
CA GLY A 115 -21.20 7.70 -3.18
C GLY A 115 -20.24 8.06 -4.32
N SER A 116 -19.19 8.84 -4.06
CA SER A 116 -18.19 9.14 -5.09
C SER A 116 -17.33 7.91 -5.40
N GLU A 117 -16.89 7.80 -6.65
CA GLU A 117 -16.03 6.70 -7.11
C GLU A 117 -14.61 7.17 -7.37
N LEU A 118 -13.62 6.36 -6.92
CA LEU A 118 -12.25 6.42 -7.36
C LEU A 118 -11.98 5.29 -8.33
N LYS A 119 -11.31 5.60 -9.44
CA LYS A 119 -10.99 4.64 -10.50
C LYS A 119 -9.51 4.65 -10.80
N TRP A 120 -8.96 3.48 -11.04
CA TRP A 120 -7.55 3.30 -11.39
C TRP A 120 -7.33 2.09 -12.27
N LYS A 121 -6.15 1.97 -12.84
CA LYS A 121 -5.60 0.73 -13.38
C LYS A 121 -4.49 0.24 -12.46
N GLN A 122 -4.32 -1.07 -12.35
CA GLN A 122 -3.27 -1.67 -11.51
C GLN A 122 -2.62 -2.88 -12.17
N ILE A 123 -1.33 -3.07 -11.89
CA ILE A 123 -0.54 -4.20 -12.39
C ILE A 123 0.54 -4.56 -11.35
N GLY A 124 0.88 -5.84 -11.22
CA GLY A 124 1.82 -6.31 -10.20
C GLY A 124 1.14 -6.94 -8.97
N VAL A 125 -0.19 -6.87 -8.86
CA VAL A 125 -0.93 -7.35 -7.68
C VAL A 125 -0.85 -8.87 -7.49
N LYS A 126 -0.69 -9.65 -8.56
CA LYS A 126 -0.55 -11.11 -8.45
C LYS A 126 0.75 -11.51 -7.75
N GLU A 127 1.76 -10.71 -7.93
CA GLU A 127 3.11 -10.94 -7.42
C GLU A 127 3.18 -10.76 -5.90
N ILE A 128 2.36 -9.88 -5.31
CA ILE A 128 2.33 -9.67 -3.85
C ILE A 128 1.79 -10.85 -3.04
N ILE A 129 1.07 -11.79 -3.65
CA ILE A 129 0.55 -12.98 -2.95
C ILE A 129 1.70 -13.88 -2.44
N GLY A 130 2.82 -13.88 -3.14
CA GLY A 130 3.99 -14.70 -2.81
C GLY A 130 5.21 -13.91 -2.37
N SER A 131 5.18 -12.58 -2.45
CA SER A 131 6.35 -11.70 -2.34
C SER A 131 5.95 -10.34 -1.80
N GLY A 132 5.75 -10.20 -0.50
CA GLY A 132 5.38 -8.92 0.13
C GLY A 132 6.45 -7.83 -0.01
N GLU A 133 7.66 -8.20 -0.46
CA GLU A 133 8.76 -7.27 -0.73
C GLU A 133 8.61 -6.50 -2.04
N LEU A 134 7.85 -7.02 -3.02
CA LEU A 134 7.68 -6.38 -4.31
C LEU A 134 6.52 -5.37 -4.30
N PRO A 135 6.70 -4.23 -4.99
CA PRO A 135 5.62 -3.28 -5.16
C PRO A 135 4.66 -3.71 -6.28
N PHE A 136 3.47 -3.11 -6.27
CA PHE A 136 2.65 -3.05 -7.48
C PHE A 136 2.47 -1.60 -7.96
N PHE A 137 1.91 -1.44 -9.14
CA PHE A 137 1.83 -0.17 -9.84
C PHE A 137 0.39 0.21 -10.13
N ILE A 138 0.10 1.52 -10.02
CA ILE A 138 -1.23 2.07 -10.20
C ILE A 138 -1.18 3.30 -11.12
N GLN A 139 -2.21 3.46 -11.94
CA GLN A 139 -2.51 4.68 -12.68
C GLN A 139 -3.88 5.18 -12.25
N TRP A 140 -3.92 6.33 -11.59
CA TRP A 140 -5.17 6.97 -11.21
C TRP A 140 -5.90 7.51 -12.44
N LEU A 141 -7.20 7.27 -12.52
CA LEU A 141 -8.10 7.74 -13.58
C LEU A 141 -9.04 8.84 -13.08
N THR A 142 -9.01 9.15 -11.79
CA THR A 142 -9.80 10.19 -11.13
C THR A 142 -8.90 11.14 -10.36
N ASP A 143 -9.31 12.42 -10.24
CA ASP A 143 -8.49 13.48 -9.62
C ASP A 143 -8.60 13.56 -8.09
N ASN A 144 -9.60 12.91 -7.49
CA ASN A 144 -9.87 12.88 -6.06
C ASN A 144 -8.99 11.86 -5.31
N HIS A 145 -7.68 12.07 -5.41
CA HIS A 145 -6.66 11.21 -4.81
C HIS A 145 -6.71 11.24 -3.28
N PRO A 146 -6.52 10.08 -2.57
CA PRO A 146 -6.61 10.00 -1.11
C PRO A 146 -5.68 10.94 -0.33
N SER A 147 -4.53 11.31 -0.89
CA SER A 147 -3.64 12.30 -0.27
C SER A 147 -4.23 13.71 -0.17
N LYS A 148 -5.37 13.97 -0.81
CA LYS A 148 -6.09 15.25 -0.78
C LYS A 148 -7.24 15.26 0.22
N ASP A 149 -7.48 14.15 0.91
CA ASP A 149 -8.62 13.95 1.80
C ASP A 149 -8.41 14.53 3.20
N GLY A 150 -7.62 15.57 3.34
CA GLY A 150 -7.37 16.26 4.60
C GLY A 150 -5.98 16.84 4.71
N ASN A 151 -5.63 17.27 5.92
CA ASN A 151 -4.31 17.81 6.22
C ASN A 151 -3.45 16.77 6.92
N SER A 152 -2.16 16.78 6.66
CA SER A 152 -1.18 15.94 7.33
C SER A 152 0.07 16.73 7.69
N VAL A 153 0.73 16.29 8.75
CA VAL A 153 2.06 16.74 9.18
C VAL A 153 3.10 15.61 9.07
N ALA A 154 2.66 14.46 8.57
CA ALA A 154 3.44 13.25 8.46
C ALA A 154 3.92 13.03 7.02
N LYS A 155 5.14 12.52 6.86
CA LYS A 155 5.70 12.04 5.59
C LYS A 155 6.43 10.72 5.80
N ILE A 156 6.37 9.84 4.81
CA ILE A 156 7.19 8.63 4.81
C ILE A 156 8.65 9.04 4.67
N SER A 157 9.51 8.55 5.53
CA SER A 157 10.95 8.84 5.52
C SER A 157 11.81 7.61 5.25
N LYS A 158 11.34 6.41 5.65
CA LYS A 158 12.07 5.16 5.43
C LYS A 158 11.13 3.96 5.35
N LEU A 159 11.49 2.99 4.53
CA LEU A 159 10.95 1.63 4.52
C LEU A 159 12.03 0.66 4.96
N VAL A 160 11.71 -0.24 5.88
CA VAL A 160 12.55 -1.39 6.24
C VAL A 160 11.95 -2.62 5.59
N ILE A 161 12.69 -3.26 4.68
CA ILE A 161 12.19 -4.38 3.88
C ILE A 161 13.10 -5.58 4.07
N ALA A 162 12.50 -6.71 4.46
CA ALA A 162 13.18 -7.98 4.59
C ALA A 162 13.25 -8.67 3.21
N ASP A 163 14.36 -8.55 2.53
CA ASP A 163 14.69 -9.26 1.29
C ASP A 163 16.14 -8.99 0.85
N ASP A 164 16.54 -9.56 -0.30
CA ASP A 164 17.77 -9.21 -1.01
C ASP A 164 17.53 -7.99 -1.91
N GLU A 165 18.28 -6.91 -1.70
CA GLU A 165 18.28 -5.70 -2.53
C GLU A 165 18.37 -6.01 -4.03
N LYS A 166 19.10 -7.08 -4.40
CA LYS A 166 19.27 -7.49 -5.80
C LYS A 166 17.97 -7.93 -6.48
N LEU A 167 16.97 -8.40 -5.72
CA LEU A 167 15.70 -8.84 -6.30
C LEU A 167 14.84 -7.62 -6.70
N ALA A 168 14.77 -6.62 -5.83
CA ALA A 168 14.12 -5.35 -6.14
C ALA A 168 14.82 -4.63 -7.30
N ASP A 169 16.15 -4.68 -7.32
CA ASP A 169 16.97 -4.11 -8.39
C ASP A 169 16.72 -4.79 -9.76
N SER A 170 16.45 -6.09 -9.81
CA SER A 170 16.19 -6.79 -11.07
C SER A 170 14.86 -6.41 -11.72
N TRP A 171 13.90 -5.87 -10.93
CA TRP A 171 12.54 -5.62 -11.39
C TRP A 171 12.35 -4.24 -12.01
N PHE A 172 12.88 -3.18 -11.36
CA PHE A 172 12.69 -1.78 -11.78
C PHE A 172 13.81 -0.87 -11.27
N GLN A 173 15.07 -1.24 -11.51
CA GLN A 173 16.27 -0.64 -10.91
C GLN A 173 16.29 0.89 -10.85
N ASP A 174 16.17 1.52 -11.99
CA ASP A 174 16.36 2.97 -12.08
C ASP A 174 15.05 3.74 -11.79
N GLU A 175 13.92 3.12 -12.09
CA GLU A 175 12.60 3.75 -11.94
C GLU A 175 12.17 3.81 -10.47
N ILE A 176 12.44 2.76 -9.67
CA ILE A 176 12.14 2.75 -8.23
C ILE A 176 13.03 3.75 -7.50
N LYS A 177 14.33 3.76 -7.76
CA LYS A 177 15.26 4.72 -7.12
C LYS A 177 14.87 6.16 -7.39
N SER A 178 14.49 6.49 -8.62
CA SER A 178 14.02 7.84 -8.97
C SER A 178 12.67 8.20 -8.33
N ALA A 179 11.81 7.22 -8.12
CA ALA A 179 10.47 7.40 -7.54
C ALA A 179 10.47 7.53 -6.01
N LEU A 180 11.58 7.16 -5.35
CA LEU A 180 11.74 7.20 -3.89
C LEU A 180 12.36 8.51 -3.39
N THR A 181 12.19 9.61 -4.10
CA THR A 181 12.74 10.91 -3.69
C THR A 181 12.37 11.24 -2.25
N GLY A 182 13.39 11.29 -1.36
CA GLY A 182 13.22 11.60 0.06
C GLY A 182 12.72 10.44 0.93
N VAL A 183 12.66 9.22 0.39
CA VAL A 183 12.37 7.98 1.14
C VAL A 183 13.60 7.07 1.08
N GLU A 184 14.13 6.70 2.23
CA GLU A 184 15.22 5.73 2.36
C GLU A 184 14.65 4.31 2.34
N ILE A 185 15.37 3.34 1.73
CA ILE A 185 15.10 1.91 1.91
C ILE A 185 16.25 1.29 2.66
N GLU A 186 15.93 0.60 3.75
CA GLU A 186 16.83 -0.27 4.48
C GLU A 186 16.46 -1.72 4.18
N TRP A 187 17.38 -2.43 3.53
CA TRP A 187 17.25 -3.86 3.28
C TRP A 187 17.79 -4.65 4.47
N VAL A 188 16.96 -5.53 5.01
CA VAL A 188 17.34 -6.44 6.09
C VAL A 188 17.15 -7.89 5.65
N LYS A 189 17.90 -8.79 6.28
CA LYS A 189 17.76 -10.21 5.98
C LYS A 189 16.44 -10.75 6.54
N PRO A 190 15.77 -11.69 5.83
CA PRO A 190 14.52 -12.31 6.31
C PRO A 190 14.63 -12.92 7.71
N GLU A 191 15.81 -13.41 8.12
CA GLU A 191 16.02 -13.95 9.47
C GLU A 191 15.77 -12.92 10.58
N LEU A 192 15.86 -11.61 10.27
CA LEU A 192 15.51 -10.53 11.19
C LEU A 192 13.99 -10.24 11.22
N ASN A 193 13.22 -10.94 10.40
CA ASN A 193 11.76 -10.86 10.32
C ASN A 193 11.13 -12.27 10.41
N GLU A 194 11.62 -13.06 11.37
CA GLU A 194 11.14 -14.45 11.61
C GLU A 194 11.20 -15.37 10.40
N GLY A 195 12.01 -15.02 9.39
CA GLY A 195 12.15 -15.73 8.13
C GLY A 195 11.21 -15.25 7.01
N ASP A 196 10.29 -14.34 7.31
CA ASP A 196 9.36 -13.80 6.32
C ASP A 196 9.99 -12.65 5.53
N LYS A 197 9.64 -12.59 4.25
CA LYS A 197 9.95 -11.45 3.36
C LYS A 197 8.84 -10.40 3.43
N GLY A 198 9.20 -9.16 3.09
CA GLY A 198 8.24 -8.06 2.98
C GLY A 198 8.61 -6.85 3.82
N ILE A 199 7.69 -5.91 3.92
CA ILE A 199 7.88 -4.69 4.72
C ILE A 199 7.83 -5.07 6.20
N VAL A 200 8.91 -4.76 6.91
CA VAL A 200 9.06 -4.98 8.36
C VAL A 200 8.55 -3.77 9.12
N ALA A 201 8.91 -2.58 8.64
CA ALA A 201 8.53 -1.33 9.30
C ALA A 201 8.45 -0.17 8.31
N VAL A 202 7.65 0.81 8.68
CA VAL A 202 7.57 2.11 8.00
C VAL A 202 7.94 3.21 8.99
N GLU A 203 8.96 4.00 8.67
CA GLU A 203 9.30 5.18 9.46
C GLU A 203 8.69 6.43 8.81
N LEU A 204 8.05 7.25 9.63
CA LEU A 204 7.52 8.54 9.25
C LEU A 204 8.22 9.66 10.03
N THR A 205 8.31 10.82 9.40
CA THR A 205 8.63 12.06 10.11
C THR A 205 7.32 12.81 10.36
N VAL A 206 7.01 13.06 11.63
CA VAL A 206 5.80 13.75 12.10
C VAL A 206 6.25 14.96 12.91
N ASN A 207 5.97 16.17 12.47
CA ASN A 207 6.42 17.40 13.16
C ASN A 207 7.92 17.38 13.53
N ASN A 208 8.78 16.91 12.63
CA ASN A 208 10.25 16.72 12.83
C ASN A 208 10.65 15.58 13.79
N SER A 209 9.72 14.83 14.34
CA SER A 209 9.99 13.64 15.13
C SER A 209 9.91 12.38 14.27
N LYS A 210 10.79 11.42 14.50
CA LYS A 210 10.73 10.12 13.83
C LYS A 210 9.77 9.20 14.59
N ILE A 211 8.85 8.59 13.85
CA ILE A 211 7.91 7.59 14.34
C ILE A 211 8.15 6.32 13.52
N ARG A 212 8.34 5.20 14.19
CA ARG A 212 8.42 3.88 13.56
C ARG A 212 7.14 3.10 13.82
N LEU A 213 6.58 2.57 12.76
CA LEU A 213 5.42 1.66 12.75
C LEU A 213 5.92 0.28 12.33
N ASP A 214 5.74 -0.71 13.19
CA ASP A 214 6.02 -2.12 12.93
C ASP A 214 4.75 -2.87 12.55
#